data_30a0672b6e4c7b7090e3948265333a2c
#
_entry.id   30a0672b6e4c7b7090e3948265333a2c
#
_cell.length_a   1.000
_cell.length_b   1.000
_cell.length_c   1.000
_cell.angle_alpha   90.00
_cell.angle_beta   90.00
_cell.angle_gamma   90.00
#
_symmetry.space_group_name_H-M   'P 1'
#
loop_
_entity.id
_entity.type
_entity.pdbx_description
1 polymer ?
#
loop_
_entity_poly.entity_id
_entity_poly.type
_entity_poly.pdbx_seq_one_letter_code
_entity_poly.pdbx_strand_id
1 'polypeptide(L)'
;MKSAVSTSDTLGLMLRDLDQFPMPDHEQQVELAKRVVAGDDAARKQMVAANLRLVVHWARRYQDRGVDMADLVQEGTFGLMRAVDKFDWERGFRFSTYATWWIRQALQRAVQQHGRTIRIPVSYTHLTLPTNREV
;
A
#
# COMPACT_ATOMS: atom_id res chain seq x y z
N MET A 1 3.92 8.17 27.52
CA MET A 1 3.73 8.15 27.26
C MET A 1 3.71 7.98 26.64
N LYS A 2 3.70 7.73 26.21
CA LYS A 2 3.45 7.66 25.64
C LYS A 2 3.24 7.31 24.95
N SER A 3 4.08 6.29 25.21
CA SER A 3 3.11 5.63 24.40
C SER A 3 2.26 6.60 23.65
N ALA A 4 2.42 7.59 23.97
CA ALA A 4 1.52 8.59 23.52
C ALA A 4 1.71 8.98 22.09
N VAL A 5 2.60 8.36 21.38
CA VAL A 5 2.77 8.70 19.97
C VAL A 5 1.56 8.19 19.19
N SER A 6 0.81 9.11 18.65
CA SER A 6 -0.35 8.76 17.85
C SER A 6 0.06 8.30 16.47
N THR A 7 -0.88 7.65 15.79
CA THR A 7 -0.65 7.26 14.41
C THR A 7 -0.28 8.45 13.54
N SER A 8 -0.91 9.59 13.79
CA SER A 8 -0.60 10.81 13.03
C SER A 8 0.83 11.25 13.24
N ASP A 9 1.31 11.18 14.48
CA ASP A 9 2.68 11.57 14.77
C ASP A 9 3.66 10.62 14.11
N THR A 10 3.36 9.33 14.16
CA THR A 10 4.21 8.34 13.51
C THR A 10 4.27 8.58 12.01
N LEU A 11 3.14 8.87 11.42
CA LEU A 11 3.11 9.16 9.98
C LEU A 11 3.88 10.42 9.65
N GLY A 12 3.79 11.44 10.50
CA GLY A 12 4.54 12.67 10.28
C GLY A 12 6.03 12.42 10.27
N LEU A 13 6.51 11.61 11.21
CA LEU A 13 7.91 11.25 11.26
C LEU A 13 8.32 10.45 10.04
N MET A 14 7.48 9.50 9.64
CA MET A 14 7.76 8.69 8.48
C MET A 14 7.84 9.54 7.22
N LEU A 15 6.93 10.47 7.05
CA LEU A 15 6.94 11.35 5.89
C LEU A 15 8.17 12.24 5.87
N ARG A 16 8.61 12.69 7.04
CA ARG A 16 9.79 13.50 7.14
C ARG A 16 11.02 12.73 6.70
N ASP A 17 11.10 11.45 7.11
CA ASP A 17 12.19 10.60 6.71
C ASP A 17 12.18 10.38 5.19
N LEU A 18 11.00 10.18 4.63
CA LEU A 18 10.87 9.98 3.19
C LEU A 18 11.31 11.22 2.40
N ASP A 19 11.08 12.40 2.95
CA ASP A 19 11.47 13.62 2.28
C ASP A 19 12.98 13.74 2.12
N GLN A 20 13.75 13.03 2.91
CA GLN A 20 15.20 13.05 2.79
C GLN A 20 15.69 12.26 1.60
N PHE A 21 14.85 11.43 1.02
CA PHE A 21 15.23 10.62 -0.13
C PHE A 21 14.56 11.19 -1.36
N PRO A 22 15.34 11.55 -2.37
CA PRO A 22 14.74 12.09 -3.59
C PRO A 22 13.90 11.04 -4.30
N MET A 23 12.79 11.50 -4.86
CA MET A 23 11.98 10.62 -5.69
C MET A 23 12.76 10.26 -6.95
N PRO A 24 12.84 8.99 -7.28
CA PRO A 24 13.50 8.62 -8.52
C PRO A 24 12.68 9.11 -9.71
N ASP A 25 13.36 9.54 -10.75
CA ASP A 25 12.66 9.92 -11.97
C ASP A 25 12.26 8.66 -12.73
N HIS A 26 11.60 8.86 -13.86
CA HIS A 26 11.08 7.73 -14.62
C HIS A 26 12.21 6.79 -15.06
N GLU A 27 13.31 7.32 -15.51
CA GLU A 27 14.43 6.49 -15.95
C GLU A 27 15.00 5.67 -14.81
N GLN A 28 15.14 6.28 -13.65
CA GLN A 28 15.64 5.57 -12.48
C GLN A 28 14.69 4.47 -12.06
N GLN A 29 13.40 4.73 -12.15
CA GLN A 29 12.41 3.70 -11.79
C GLN A 29 12.43 2.55 -12.78
N VAL A 30 12.63 2.84 -14.07
CA VAL A 30 12.76 1.78 -15.06
C VAL A 30 13.99 0.94 -14.77
N GLU A 31 15.08 1.60 -14.41
CA GLU A 31 16.30 0.85 -14.10
C GLU A 31 16.11 -0.05 -12.90
N LEU A 32 15.45 0.45 -11.85
CA LEU A 32 15.13 -0.38 -10.70
C LEU A 32 14.23 -1.54 -11.10
N ALA A 33 13.23 -1.26 -11.94
CA ALA A 33 12.31 -2.31 -12.36
C ALA A 33 13.03 -3.42 -13.12
N LYS A 34 14.00 -3.07 -13.94
CA LYS A 34 14.79 -4.08 -14.63
C LYS A 34 15.53 -4.97 -13.65
N ARG A 35 16.09 -4.37 -12.62
CA ARG A 35 16.82 -5.12 -11.62
C ARG A 35 15.89 -6.01 -10.80
N VAL A 36 14.67 -5.54 -10.54
CA VAL A 36 13.68 -6.34 -9.83
C VAL A 36 13.36 -7.61 -10.64
N VAL A 37 13.14 -7.43 -11.94
CA VAL A 37 12.85 -8.56 -12.82
C VAL A 37 14.00 -9.56 -12.80
N ALA A 38 15.22 -9.06 -12.68
CA ALA A 38 16.40 -9.92 -12.65
C ALA A 38 16.62 -10.59 -11.30
N GLY A 39 15.76 -10.31 -10.33
CA GLY A 39 15.85 -10.98 -9.04
C GLY A 39 16.61 -10.20 -7.96
N ASP A 40 16.88 -8.93 -8.20
CA ASP A 40 17.63 -8.10 -7.25
C ASP A 40 16.70 -7.64 -6.13
N ASP A 41 16.78 -8.30 -4.98
CA ASP A 41 15.92 -8.00 -3.85
C ASP A 41 16.17 -6.61 -3.28
N ALA A 42 17.41 -6.15 -3.33
CA ALA A 42 17.72 -4.80 -2.85
C ALA A 42 17.02 -3.75 -3.72
N ALA A 43 16.99 -3.98 -5.04
CA ALA A 43 16.28 -3.07 -5.93
C ALA A 43 14.79 -3.07 -5.65
N ARG A 44 14.23 -4.23 -5.33
CA ARG A 44 12.82 -4.34 -4.99
C ARG A 44 12.50 -3.50 -3.76
N LYS A 45 13.30 -3.65 -2.71
CA LYS A 45 13.11 -2.88 -1.49
C LYS A 45 13.26 -1.39 -1.74
N GLN A 46 14.21 -1.03 -2.56
CA GLN A 46 14.45 0.36 -2.89
C GLN A 46 13.27 0.96 -3.64
N MET A 47 12.70 0.20 -4.57
CA MET A 47 11.57 0.68 -5.34
C MET A 47 10.33 0.86 -4.46
N VAL A 48 10.12 -0.06 -3.52
CA VAL A 48 9.02 0.09 -2.56
C VAL A 48 9.24 1.33 -1.71
N ALA A 49 10.43 1.48 -1.15
CA ALA A 49 10.72 2.60 -0.28
C ALA A 49 10.55 3.93 -1.00
N ALA A 50 10.98 4.00 -2.25
CA ALA A 50 10.92 5.22 -3.02
C ALA A 50 9.49 5.67 -3.31
N ASN A 51 8.54 4.76 -3.19
CA ASN A 51 7.15 5.06 -3.54
C ASN A 51 6.20 5.02 -2.34
N LEU A 52 6.74 4.96 -1.13
CA LEU A 52 5.88 4.94 0.06
C LEU A 52 5.05 6.20 0.22
N ARG A 53 5.55 7.33 -0.26
CA ARG A 53 4.74 8.56 -0.23
C ARG A 53 3.43 8.39 -0.96
N LEU A 54 3.46 7.65 -2.04
CA LEU A 54 2.27 7.40 -2.81
C LEU A 54 1.25 6.63 -1.99
N VAL A 55 1.73 5.65 -1.21
CA VAL A 55 0.86 4.89 -0.32
C VAL A 55 0.20 5.80 0.71
N VAL A 56 0.99 6.65 1.35
CA VAL A 56 0.45 7.55 2.37
C VAL A 56 -0.56 8.52 1.75
N HIS A 57 -0.24 9.03 0.57
CA HIS A 57 -1.15 9.94 -0.13
C HIS A 57 -2.53 9.29 -0.32
N TRP A 58 -2.56 8.07 -0.80
CA TRP A 58 -3.83 7.41 -1.05
C TRP A 58 -4.50 6.93 0.23
N ALA A 59 -3.70 6.49 1.21
CA ALA A 59 -4.27 6.03 2.48
C ALA A 59 -5.06 7.14 3.16
N ARG A 60 -4.59 8.38 3.05
CA ARG A 60 -5.29 9.49 3.66
C ARG A 60 -6.70 9.67 3.13
N ARG A 61 -6.94 9.25 1.90
CA ARG A 61 -8.27 9.38 1.31
C ARG A 61 -9.26 8.36 1.83
N TYR A 62 -8.75 7.36 2.55
CA TYR A 62 -9.58 6.32 3.12
C TYR A 62 -9.70 6.43 4.63
N GLN A 63 -9.22 7.53 5.20
CA GLN A 63 -9.37 7.78 6.63
C GLN A 63 -10.85 7.88 7.00
N ASP A 64 -11.12 7.67 8.26
CA ASP A 64 -12.48 7.85 8.82
C ASP A 64 -13.48 6.83 8.29
N ARG A 65 -12.98 5.69 7.86
CA ARG A 65 -13.86 4.63 7.39
C ARG A 65 -13.74 3.38 8.25
N GLY A 66 -13.28 3.57 9.48
CA GLY A 66 -13.24 2.46 10.42
C GLY A 66 -11.95 1.68 10.48
N VAL A 67 -10.95 2.09 9.71
CA VAL A 67 -9.65 1.43 9.70
C VAL A 67 -8.60 2.41 10.17
N ASP A 68 -7.73 1.98 11.06
CA ASP A 68 -6.62 2.80 11.52
C ASP A 68 -5.73 3.20 10.36
N MET A 69 -5.20 4.42 10.44
CA MET A 69 -4.29 4.89 9.41
C MET A 69 -3.06 3.99 9.28
N ALA A 70 -2.55 3.47 10.38
CA ALA A 70 -1.40 2.56 10.32
C ALA A 70 -1.75 1.30 9.53
N ASP A 71 -2.95 0.77 9.72
CA ASP A 71 -3.39 -0.39 8.98
C ASP A 71 -3.59 -0.07 7.51
N LEU A 72 -4.10 1.11 7.21
CA LEU A 72 -4.27 1.53 5.82
C LEU A 72 -2.92 1.63 5.12
N VAL A 73 -1.95 2.23 5.78
CA VAL A 73 -0.62 2.35 5.19
C VAL A 73 -0.01 0.96 4.97
N GLN A 74 -0.21 0.07 5.92
CA GLN A 74 0.31 -1.28 5.78
C GLN A 74 -0.33 -2.00 4.60
N GLU A 75 -1.64 -1.93 4.50
CA GLU A 75 -2.35 -2.59 3.40
C GLU A 75 -1.98 -1.96 2.06
N GLY A 76 -1.89 -0.65 2.02
CA GLY A 76 -1.47 0.03 0.81
C GLY A 76 -0.07 -0.35 0.39
N THR A 77 0.81 -0.56 1.38
CA THR A 77 2.17 -0.98 1.09
C THR A 77 2.21 -2.37 0.49
N PHE A 78 1.36 -3.27 0.96
CA PHE A 78 1.25 -4.59 0.33
C PHE A 78 0.80 -4.45 -1.12
N GLY A 79 -0.13 -3.54 -1.40
CA GLY A 79 -0.53 -3.27 -2.77
C GLY A 79 0.62 -2.75 -3.60
N LEU A 80 1.41 -1.85 -3.04
CA LEU A 80 2.59 -1.32 -3.70
C LEU A 80 3.59 -2.43 -4.02
N MET A 81 3.80 -3.33 -3.07
CA MET A 81 4.74 -4.43 -3.28
C MET A 81 4.31 -5.32 -4.45
N ARG A 82 3.01 -5.56 -4.56
CA ARG A 82 2.51 -6.31 -5.70
C ARG A 82 2.71 -5.56 -7.01
N ALA A 83 2.54 -4.26 -6.97
CA ALA A 83 2.78 -3.44 -8.15
C ALA A 83 4.23 -3.54 -8.60
N VAL A 84 5.15 -3.49 -7.64
CA VAL A 84 6.57 -3.62 -7.95
C VAL A 84 6.87 -4.95 -8.61
N ASP A 85 6.27 -6.01 -8.10
CA ASP A 85 6.53 -7.36 -8.61
C ASP A 85 5.91 -7.59 -9.99
N LYS A 86 4.84 -6.88 -10.30
CA LYS A 86 4.10 -7.11 -11.55
C LYS A 86 4.31 -6.03 -12.59
N PHE A 87 5.09 -5.01 -12.28
CA PHE A 87 5.27 -3.89 -13.19
C PHE A 87 6.04 -4.32 -14.44
N ASP A 88 5.49 -3.97 -15.58
CA ASP A 88 6.12 -4.22 -16.88
C ASP A 88 6.62 -2.90 -17.43
N TRP A 89 7.90 -2.63 -17.23
CA TRP A 89 8.49 -1.37 -17.64
C TRP A 89 8.49 -1.18 -19.15
N GLU A 90 8.34 -2.25 -19.90
CA GLU A 90 8.37 -2.16 -21.36
C GLU A 90 7.10 -1.54 -21.95
N ARG A 91 6.05 -1.49 -21.16
CA ARG A 91 4.78 -0.94 -21.64
C ARG A 91 4.74 0.58 -21.71
N GLY A 92 5.76 1.24 -21.16
CA GLY A 92 5.84 2.69 -21.27
C GLY A 92 5.04 3.48 -20.26
N PHE A 93 4.28 2.84 -19.38
CA PHE A 93 3.56 3.54 -18.32
C PHE A 93 4.51 3.96 -17.23
N ARG A 94 4.17 5.05 -16.56
CA ARG A 94 4.88 5.39 -15.37
C ARG A 94 4.51 4.44 -14.26
N PHE A 95 5.49 4.09 -13.43
CA PHE A 95 5.22 3.18 -12.34
C PHE A 95 4.16 3.73 -11.39
N SER A 96 4.18 5.03 -11.10
CA SER A 96 3.22 5.61 -10.17
C SER A 96 1.78 5.42 -10.64
N THR A 97 1.55 5.51 -11.93
CA THR A 97 0.21 5.30 -12.49
C THR A 97 -0.24 3.85 -12.25
N TYR A 98 0.66 2.93 -12.53
CA TYR A 98 0.36 1.51 -12.35
C TYR A 98 0.17 1.17 -10.88
N ALA A 99 1.05 1.66 -10.03
CA ALA A 99 1.01 1.35 -8.61
C ALA A 99 -0.24 1.91 -7.95
N THR A 100 -0.71 3.06 -8.40
CA THR A 100 -1.91 3.67 -7.83
C THR A 100 -3.08 2.69 -7.86
N TRP A 101 -3.25 1.98 -8.96
CA TRP A 101 -4.34 1.03 -9.06
C TRP A 101 -4.24 -0.06 -7.98
N TRP A 102 -3.03 -0.60 -7.80
CA TRP A 102 -2.83 -1.65 -6.82
C TRP A 102 -3.01 -1.15 -5.40
N ILE A 103 -2.53 0.05 -5.14
CA ILE A 103 -2.64 0.64 -3.80
C ILE A 103 -4.10 0.89 -3.48
N ARG A 104 -4.84 1.50 -4.39
CA ARG A 104 -6.24 1.79 -4.15
C ARG A 104 -7.06 0.52 -3.98
N GLN A 105 -6.75 -0.49 -4.77
CA GLN A 105 -7.43 -1.76 -4.65
C GLN A 105 -7.23 -2.36 -3.26
N ALA A 106 -6.00 -2.31 -2.77
CA ALA A 106 -5.69 -2.83 -1.45
C ALA A 106 -6.40 -2.04 -0.35
N LEU A 107 -6.44 -0.73 -0.50
CA LEU A 107 -7.10 0.12 0.49
C LEU A 107 -8.60 -0.10 0.51
N GLN A 108 -9.21 -0.22 -0.65
CA GLN A 108 -10.64 -0.49 -0.71
C GLN A 108 -10.98 -1.83 -0.08
N ARG A 109 -10.16 -2.82 -0.35
CA ARG A 109 -10.37 -4.13 0.25
C ARG A 109 -10.24 -4.07 1.77
N ALA A 110 -9.25 -3.34 2.27
CA ALA A 110 -9.05 -3.21 3.70
C ALA A 110 -10.27 -2.57 4.37
N VAL A 111 -10.78 -1.51 3.78
CA VAL A 111 -11.95 -0.84 4.31
C VAL A 111 -13.16 -1.76 4.32
N GLN A 112 -13.38 -2.48 3.24
CA GLN A 112 -14.52 -3.37 3.14
C GLN A 112 -14.41 -4.51 4.13
N GLN A 113 -13.25 -5.12 4.24
CA GLN A 113 -13.08 -6.25 5.14
C GLN A 113 -13.19 -5.82 6.60
N HIS A 114 -12.60 -4.69 6.92
CA HIS A 114 -12.64 -4.20 8.28
C HIS A 114 -14.07 -3.85 8.68
N GLY A 115 -14.79 -3.19 7.80
CA GLY A 115 -16.18 -2.85 8.06
C GLY A 115 -17.02 -4.08 8.29
N ARG A 116 -16.81 -5.11 7.49
CA ARG A 116 -17.53 -6.36 7.69
C ARG A 116 -17.19 -7.00 9.01
N THR A 117 -15.91 -7.03 9.34
CA THR A 117 -15.47 -7.64 10.58
C THR A 117 -16.14 -7.00 11.78
N ILE A 118 -16.26 -5.69 11.77
CA ILE A 118 -16.88 -4.99 12.87
C ILE A 118 -18.37 -5.29 12.97
N ARG A 119 -19.01 -5.38 11.83
CA ARG A 119 -20.47 -5.52 11.81
C ARG A 119 -20.95 -6.93 11.93
N ILE A 120 -20.12 -7.88 11.59
CA ILE A 120 -20.56 -9.25 11.48
C ILE A 120 -20.87 -9.83 12.83
N PRO A 121 -22.10 -10.17 13.10
CA PRO A 121 -22.42 -10.90 14.29
C PRO A 121 -22.03 -12.35 14.15
N VAL A 122 -22.13 -13.04 15.24
CA VAL A 122 -21.74 -14.43 15.28
C VAL A 122 -22.45 -15.26 14.22
N SER A 123 -23.67 -14.92 13.94
CA SER A 123 -24.46 -15.71 13.03
C SER A 123 -23.83 -15.87 11.66
N TYR A 124 -22.96 -14.93 11.30
CA TYR A 124 -22.37 -14.98 9.99
C TYR A 124 -21.33 -16.06 9.84
N THR A 125 -20.73 -16.46 10.89
CA THR A 125 -19.56 -17.31 10.81
C THR A 125 -19.82 -18.65 10.12
N HIS A 126 -21.01 -19.10 10.05
CA HIS A 126 -21.24 -20.38 9.44
C HIS A 126 -21.48 -20.33 7.96
N LEU A 127 -21.53 -19.23 7.46
CA LEU A 127 -21.69 -19.16 6.06
C LEU A 127 -20.42 -19.32 5.33
N THR A 128 -20.36 -19.25 5.32
CA THR A 128 -19.70 -19.02 4.65
C THR A 128 -19.05 -19.00 4.01
N LEU A 129 -19.07 -19.44 3.84
CA LEU A 129 -18.85 -19.39 3.27
C LEU A 129 -18.57 -19.03 2.59
N PRO A 130 -18.68 -19.20 2.45
CA PRO A 130 -18.58 -18.84 1.75
C PRO A 130 -18.16 -18.13 1.09
N THR A 131 -18.19 -18.21 0.83
CA THR A 131 -18.17 -17.62 0.35
C THR A 131 -17.75 -16.81 -0.32
N ASN A 132 -17.68 -16.95 -0.55
CA ASN A 132 -17.63 -16.21 -1.01
C ASN A 132 -17.54 -15.41 -1.62
N ARG A 133 -17.60 -15.52 -1.73
CA ARG A 133 -17.89 -14.78 -2.26
C ARG A 133 -17.37 -13.81 -2.64
N GLU A 134 -17.06 -13.71 -2.70
CA GLU A 134 -16.77 -12.82 -2.87
C GLU A 134 -16.22 -12.35 -3.24
N VAL A 135 -16.21 -12.66 -3.45
CA VAL A 135 -16.06 -12.30 -3.65
C VAL A 135 -15.83 -12.05 -3.88
#